data_2263d6f0ec43165fa77d3b7c3fb31ad7
#
_entry.id   2263d6f0ec43165fa77d3b7c3fb31ad7
#
_cell.length_a   1.000
_cell.length_b   1.000
_cell.length_c   1.000
_cell.angle_alpha   90.00
_cell.angle_beta   90.00
_cell.angle_gamma   90.00
#
_symmetry.space_group_name_H-M   'P 1'
#
loop_
_entity.id
_entity.type
_entity.pdbx_description
1 polymer ?
#
loop_
_entity_poly.entity_id
_entity_poly.type
_entity_poly.pdbx_seq_one_letter_code
_entity_poly.pdbx_strand_id
1 'polypeptide(L)'
;ELRSSVQSALLYPIVLVGVAVVAVLTMIFFVVPKFEATFRQFGKALPPATENLLALSHWLRDDGWMLLIGVAALVILVRGRLRTPQGQLNWHRRKLTLPVMGDLFSKIEVARFARTLGTLLGNGVSLLPALTIVKDTVENRALAGSLDGVLARLKAGQGFARPLMETGLYPKLAVHMVAVGEETGRLDSMLIKVADVYDQEVNTALKRALGLLEPVLILTLAVVVGGIIFSLMSALLGLTEFNV
;
A
#
# COMPACT_ATOMS: atom_id res chain seq x y z
N GLU A 1 12.48 -13.27 3.24
CA GLU A 1 11.44 -14.12 2.61
C GLU A 1 10.15 -13.32 2.29
N LEU A 2 9.56 -12.56 3.23
CA LEU A 2 8.37 -11.73 2.97
C LEU A 2 8.55 -10.76 1.80
N ARG A 3 9.72 -10.11 1.71
CA ARG A 3 9.99 -9.13 0.65
C ARG A 3 10.06 -9.76 -0.74
N SER A 4 10.64 -10.94 -0.86
CA SER A 4 10.70 -11.68 -2.13
C SER A 4 9.34 -12.22 -2.54
N SER A 5 8.55 -12.75 -1.61
CA SER A 5 7.17 -13.21 -1.87
C SER A 5 6.27 -12.07 -2.35
N VAL A 6 6.37 -10.89 -1.73
CA VAL A 6 5.60 -9.70 -2.15
C VAL A 6 6.04 -9.22 -3.53
N GLN A 7 7.35 -9.16 -3.81
CA GLN A 7 7.85 -8.75 -5.12
C GLN A 7 7.39 -9.68 -6.23
N SER A 8 7.48 -10.99 -6.02
CA SER A 8 7.00 -11.98 -7.00
C SER A 8 5.49 -11.90 -7.23
N ALA A 9 4.71 -11.69 -6.16
CA ALA A 9 3.26 -11.59 -6.27
C ALA A 9 2.79 -10.29 -6.94
N LEU A 10 3.57 -9.20 -6.87
CA LEU A 10 3.26 -7.93 -7.53
C LEU A 10 3.60 -7.92 -9.03
N LEU A 11 4.43 -8.83 -9.50
CA LEU A 11 4.88 -8.84 -10.89
C LEU A 11 3.70 -8.98 -11.87
N TYR A 12 2.77 -9.91 -11.60
CA TYR A 12 1.59 -10.11 -12.42
C TYR A 12 0.67 -8.87 -12.48
N PRO A 13 0.25 -8.27 -11.35
CA PRO A 13 -0.53 -7.02 -11.36
C PRO A 13 0.16 -5.87 -12.10
N ILE A 14 1.47 -5.71 -11.95
CA ILE A 14 2.23 -4.65 -12.64
C ILE A 14 2.20 -4.85 -14.17
N VAL A 15 2.41 -6.08 -14.63
CA VAL A 15 2.32 -6.39 -16.06
C VAL A 15 0.90 -6.14 -16.59
N LEU A 16 -0.12 -6.58 -15.84
CA LEU A 16 -1.52 -6.38 -16.24
C LEU A 16 -1.87 -4.90 -16.33
N VAL A 17 -1.50 -4.09 -15.34
CA VAL A 17 -1.68 -2.63 -15.36
C VAL A 17 -0.92 -2.01 -16.54
N GLY A 18 0.31 -2.44 -16.79
CA GLY A 18 1.11 -1.95 -17.92
C GLY A 18 0.41 -2.21 -19.25
N VAL A 19 -0.07 -3.42 -19.48
CA VAL A 19 -0.82 -3.77 -20.71
C VAL A 19 -2.11 -2.97 -20.80
N ALA A 20 -2.85 -2.82 -19.71
CA ALA A 20 -4.09 -2.04 -19.67
C ALA A 20 -3.85 -0.57 -20.02
N VAL A 21 -2.81 0.04 -19.42
CA VAL A 21 -2.43 1.43 -19.72
C VAL A 21 -2.04 1.59 -21.19
N VAL A 22 -1.23 0.68 -21.74
CA VAL A 22 -0.86 0.71 -23.15
C VAL A 22 -2.09 0.59 -24.06
N ALA A 23 -3.02 -0.30 -23.75
CA ALA A 23 -4.25 -0.47 -24.51
C ALA A 23 -5.12 0.81 -24.51
N VAL A 24 -5.33 1.40 -23.34
CA VAL A 24 -6.09 2.66 -23.18
C VAL A 24 -5.41 3.81 -23.90
N LEU A 25 -4.10 3.96 -23.73
CA LEU A 25 -3.34 5.02 -24.44
C LEU A 25 -3.39 4.84 -25.95
N THR A 26 -3.30 3.59 -26.45
CA THR A 26 -3.45 3.32 -27.88
C THR A 26 -4.83 3.73 -28.38
N MET A 27 -5.89 3.44 -27.63
CA MET A 27 -7.24 3.90 -27.99
C MET A 27 -7.33 5.43 -28.02
N ILE A 28 -6.84 6.10 -26.97
CA ILE A 28 -6.91 7.55 -26.85
C ILE A 28 -6.06 8.27 -27.94
N PHE A 29 -4.86 7.80 -28.23
CA PHE A 29 -3.96 8.49 -29.15
C PHE A 29 -4.13 8.11 -30.63
N PHE A 30 -4.67 6.93 -30.92
CA PHE A 30 -4.77 6.45 -32.30
C PHE A 30 -6.21 6.25 -32.77
N VAL A 31 -7.07 5.69 -31.92
CA VAL A 31 -8.44 5.35 -32.33
C VAL A 31 -9.35 6.59 -32.28
N VAL A 32 -9.37 7.27 -31.14
CA VAL A 32 -10.24 8.43 -30.92
C VAL A 32 -10.02 9.55 -31.94
N PRO A 33 -8.77 9.96 -32.31
CA PRO A 33 -8.52 11.01 -33.31
C PRO A 33 -8.96 10.60 -34.73
N LYS A 34 -8.89 9.31 -35.08
CA LYS A 34 -9.40 8.84 -36.40
C LYS A 34 -10.90 9.02 -36.48
N PHE A 35 -11.64 8.73 -35.43
CA PHE A 35 -13.07 8.98 -35.38
C PHE A 35 -13.38 10.46 -35.46
N GLU A 36 -12.65 11.33 -34.75
CA GLU A 36 -12.82 12.78 -34.85
C GLU A 36 -12.69 13.28 -36.29
N ALA A 37 -11.65 12.86 -37.02
CA ALA A 37 -11.44 13.23 -38.41
C ALA A 37 -12.62 12.81 -39.29
N THR A 38 -13.17 11.60 -39.07
CA THR A 38 -14.33 11.09 -39.79
C THR A 38 -15.58 11.93 -39.53
N PHE A 39 -15.86 12.25 -38.27
CA PHE A 39 -17.04 13.08 -37.89
C PHE A 39 -16.96 14.48 -38.45
N ARG A 40 -15.78 15.12 -38.42
CA ARG A 40 -15.56 16.45 -38.99
C ARG A 40 -15.87 16.47 -40.51
N GLN A 41 -15.57 15.39 -41.23
CA GLN A 41 -15.89 15.28 -42.67
C GLN A 41 -17.38 15.24 -42.93
N PHE A 42 -18.19 14.67 -42.04
CA PHE A 42 -19.62 14.63 -42.14
C PHE A 42 -20.36 15.89 -41.68
N GLY A 43 -19.65 16.89 -41.15
CA GLY A 43 -20.19 18.20 -40.74
C GLY A 43 -21.20 18.11 -39.57
N LYS A 44 -21.22 17.03 -38.80
CA LYS A 44 -22.19 16.78 -37.72
C LYS A 44 -21.58 17.09 -36.35
N ALA A 45 -22.45 17.54 -35.45
CA ALA A 45 -22.09 17.71 -34.02
C ALA A 45 -21.88 16.34 -33.36
N LEU A 46 -20.86 16.27 -32.54
CA LEU A 46 -20.50 15.07 -31.78
C LEU A 46 -21.42 14.88 -30.57
N PRO A 47 -21.82 13.66 -30.23
CA PRO A 47 -22.48 13.40 -28.95
C PRO A 47 -21.63 13.87 -27.76
N PRO A 48 -22.26 14.35 -26.66
CA PRO A 48 -21.53 14.91 -25.51
C PRO A 48 -20.52 13.93 -24.89
N ALA A 49 -20.82 12.64 -24.91
CA ALA A 49 -19.90 11.60 -24.41
C ALA A 49 -18.63 11.53 -25.24
N THR A 50 -18.72 11.66 -26.56
CA THR A 50 -17.58 11.64 -27.47
C THR A 50 -16.79 12.95 -27.40
N GLU A 51 -17.47 14.07 -27.22
CA GLU A 51 -16.83 15.38 -27.05
C GLU A 51 -15.95 15.41 -25.77
N ASN A 52 -16.46 14.91 -24.64
CA ASN A 52 -15.68 14.75 -23.41
C ASN A 52 -14.46 13.84 -23.58
N LEU A 53 -14.60 12.77 -24.35
CA LEU A 53 -13.53 11.82 -24.60
C LEU A 53 -12.44 12.44 -25.50
N LEU A 54 -12.84 13.24 -26.49
CA LEU A 54 -11.92 14.02 -27.33
C LEU A 54 -11.21 15.10 -26.52
N ALA A 55 -11.94 15.85 -25.69
CA ALA A 55 -11.33 16.85 -24.81
C ALA A 55 -10.28 16.22 -23.88
N LEU A 56 -10.57 15.05 -23.31
CA LEU A 56 -9.60 14.30 -22.51
C LEU A 56 -8.39 13.85 -23.35
N SER A 57 -8.61 13.38 -24.59
CA SER A 57 -7.55 12.98 -25.51
C SER A 57 -6.63 14.15 -25.87
N HIS A 58 -7.19 15.30 -26.23
CA HIS A 58 -6.44 16.50 -26.52
C HIS A 58 -5.68 17.01 -25.28
N TRP A 59 -6.33 17.08 -24.12
CA TRP A 59 -5.66 17.46 -22.88
C TRP A 59 -4.49 16.54 -22.54
N LEU A 60 -4.67 15.22 -22.68
CA LEU A 60 -3.61 14.25 -22.41
C LEU A 60 -2.43 14.39 -23.39
N ARG A 61 -2.73 14.76 -24.65
CA ARG A 61 -1.73 14.93 -25.69
C ARG A 61 -0.95 16.23 -25.54
N ASP A 62 -1.65 17.31 -25.25
CA ASP A 62 -1.05 18.66 -25.23
C ASP A 62 -0.49 19.00 -23.85
N ASP A 63 -1.22 18.67 -22.79
CA ASP A 63 -0.91 19.03 -21.40
C ASP A 63 -0.57 17.83 -20.51
N GLY A 64 -0.52 16.60 -21.03
CA GLY A 64 -0.24 15.38 -20.26
C GLY A 64 1.10 15.40 -19.50
N TRP A 65 2.07 16.19 -20.00
CA TRP A 65 3.34 16.42 -19.30
C TRP A 65 3.16 17.17 -17.96
N MET A 66 2.12 18.03 -17.84
CA MET A 66 1.80 18.71 -16.58
C MET A 66 1.42 17.71 -15.48
N LEU A 67 0.76 16.59 -15.84
CA LEU A 67 0.41 15.53 -14.91
C LEU A 67 1.68 14.85 -14.36
N LEU A 68 2.69 14.62 -15.22
CA LEU A 68 3.97 14.07 -14.79
C LEU A 68 4.72 15.04 -13.85
N ILE A 69 4.73 16.33 -14.17
CA ILE A 69 5.32 17.35 -13.29
C ILE A 69 4.54 17.46 -11.98
N GLY A 70 3.21 17.45 -12.03
CA GLY A 70 2.36 17.47 -10.83
C GLY A 70 2.64 16.28 -9.90
N VAL A 71 2.73 15.07 -10.47
CA VAL A 71 3.08 13.87 -9.71
C VAL A 71 4.50 13.96 -9.15
N ALA A 72 5.48 14.42 -9.95
CA ALA A 72 6.85 14.58 -9.49
C ALA A 72 6.95 15.63 -8.36
N ALA A 73 6.28 16.77 -8.51
CA ALA A 73 6.22 17.82 -7.48
C ALA A 73 5.55 17.29 -6.19
N LEU A 74 4.43 16.55 -6.31
CA LEU A 74 3.76 15.94 -5.17
C LEU A 74 4.68 14.95 -4.45
N VAL A 75 5.40 14.10 -5.20
CA VAL A 75 6.36 13.14 -4.63
C VAL A 75 7.49 13.87 -3.90
N ILE A 76 8.03 14.95 -4.48
CA ILE A 76 9.09 15.76 -3.87
C ILE A 76 8.58 16.43 -2.59
N LEU A 77 7.39 17.03 -2.60
CA LEU A 77 6.77 17.68 -1.44
C LEU A 77 6.49 16.68 -0.30
N VAL A 78 5.92 15.51 -0.64
CA VAL A 78 5.65 14.45 0.33
C VAL A 78 6.97 13.94 0.93
N ARG A 79 7.98 13.66 0.09
CA ARG A 79 9.30 13.24 0.56
C ARG A 79 9.98 14.31 1.43
N GLY A 80 9.85 15.59 1.06
CA GLY A 80 10.37 16.70 1.84
C GLY A 80 9.74 16.75 3.25
N ARG A 81 8.42 16.65 3.35
CA ARG A 81 7.72 16.60 4.64
C ARG A 81 8.04 15.36 5.47
N LEU A 82 8.24 14.21 4.81
CA LEU A 82 8.60 12.96 5.48
C LEU A 82 10.08 12.92 5.94
N ARG A 83 10.94 13.82 5.48
CA ARG A 83 12.34 13.91 5.95
C ARG A 83 12.48 14.61 7.29
N THR A 84 11.50 15.40 7.74
CA THR A 84 11.53 16.05 9.05
C THR A 84 11.24 15.03 10.16
N PRO A 85 11.96 15.07 11.32
CA PRO A 85 11.74 14.14 12.43
C PRO A 85 10.28 14.12 12.91
N GLN A 86 9.65 15.29 12.98
CA GLN A 86 8.25 15.44 13.35
C GLN A 86 7.29 14.89 12.30
N GLY A 87 7.60 15.11 11.00
CA GLY A 87 6.83 14.57 9.88
C GLY A 87 6.87 13.05 9.85
N GLN A 88 8.02 12.45 10.13
CA GLN A 88 8.16 10.99 10.24
C GLN A 88 7.35 10.41 11.39
N LEU A 89 7.42 11.02 12.58
CA LEU A 89 6.66 10.56 13.75
C LEU A 89 5.14 10.61 13.48
N ASN A 90 4.66 11.73 12.95
CA ASN A 90 3.25 11.92 12.63
C ASN A 90 2.78 10.95 11.52
N TRP A 91 3.62 10.71 10.51
CA TRP A 91 3.33 9.76 9.44
C TRP A 91 3.29 8.32 9.94
N HIS A 92 4.27 7.91 10.76
CA HIS A 92 4.31 6.58 11.35
C HIS A 92 3.12 6.34 12.30
N ARG A 93 2.71 7.35 13.06
CA ARG A 93 1.53 7.28 13.91
C ARG A 93 0.25 7.17 13.09
N ARG A 94 0.11 7.98 12.02
CA ARG A 94 -1.05 7.91 11.11
C ARG A 94 -1.13 6.59 10.35
N LYS A 95 0.00 6.00 9.96
CA LYS A 95 0.01 4.67 9.33
C LYS A 95 -0.64 3.61 10.21
N LEU A 96 -0.42 3.66 11.52
CA LEU A 96 -1.00 2.69 12.47
C LEU A 96 -2.50 2.93 12.71
N THR A 97 -3.02 4.13 12.43
CA THR A 97 -4.44 4.47 12.62
C THR A 97 -5.28 4.33 11.34
N LEU A 98 -4.67 4.04 10.20
CA LEU A 98 -5.41 3.81 8.95
C LEU A 98 -6.29 2.55 9.06
N PRO A 99 -7.58 2.63 8.70
CA PRO A 99 -8.43 1.45 8.68
C PRO A 99 -7.84 0.40 7.72
N VAL A 100 -7.84 -0.87 8.10
CA VAL A 100 -7.30 -2.03 7.37
C VAL A 100 -5.76 -2.04 7.24
N MET A 101 -5.15 -0.94 6.78
CA MET A 101 -3.69 -0.86 6.57
C MET A 101 -2.91 -0.69 7.87
N GLY A 102 -3.49 -0.02 8.88
CA GLY A 102 -2.82 0.20 10.17
C GLY A 102 -2.56 -1.10 10.92
N ASP A 103 -3.53 -2.00 10.92
CA ASP A 103 -3.40 -3.33 11.51
C ASP A 103 -2.29 -4.14 10.81
N LEU A 104 -2.25 -4.11 9.48
CA LEU A 104 -1.22 -4.78 8.69
C LEU A 104 0.19 -4.23 9.00
N PHE A 105 0.35 -2.91 9.02
CA PHE A 105 1.65 -2.28 9.36
C PHE A 105 2.08 -2.60 10.79
N SER A 106 1.14 -2.58 11.75
CA SER A 106 1.42 -2.96 13.12
C SER A 106 1.92 -4.40 13.22
N LYS A 107 1.26 -5.34 12.53
CA LYS A 107 1.64 -6.76 12.51
C LYS A 107 3.03 -6.99 11.90
N ILE A 108 3.36 -6.30 10.80
CA ILE A 108 4.70 -6.37 10.19
C ILE A 108 5.78 -5.92 11.17
N GLU A 109 5.57 -4.77 11.83
CA GLU A 109 6.56 -4.24 12.79
C GLU A 109 6.69 -5.14 14.01
N VAL A 110 5.57 -5.67 14.53
CA VAL A 110 5.56 -6.57 15.68
C VAL A 110 6.19 -7.91 15.33
N ALA A 111 5.95 -8.46 14.15
CA ALA A 111 6.62 -9.68 13.69
C ALA A 111 8.14 -9.49 13.63
N ARG A 112 8.60 -8.38 13.04
CA ARG A 112 10.03 -8.04 12.96
C ARG A 112 10.65 -7.85 14.35
N PHE A 113 9.99 -7.08 15.20
CA PHE A 113 10.37 -6.87 16.59
C PHE A 113 10.53 -8.20 17.34
N ALA A 114 9.48 -9.04 17.30
CA ALA A 114 9.44 -10.31 18.00
C ALA A 114 10.49 -11.30 17.46
N ARG A 115 10.66 -11.37 16.12
CA ARG A 115 11.67 -12.21 15.47
C ARG A 115 13.08 -11.83 15.93
N THR A 116 13.41 -10.54 15.87
CA THR A 116 14.75 -10.05 16.23
C THR A 116 15.03 -10.25 17.71
N LEU A 117 14.07 -9.89 18.57
CA LEU A 117 14.21 -10.05 20.02
C LEU A 117 14.33 -11.52 20.42
N GLY A 118 13.43 -12.37 19.90
CA GLY A 118 13.43 -13.80 20.17
C GLY A 118 14.74 -14.49 19.73
N THR A 119 15.26 -14.11 18.55
CA THR A 119 16.54 -14.64 18.05
C THR A 119 17.72 -14.22 18.94
N LEU A 120 17.77 -12.96 19.39
CA LEU A 120 18.83 -12.48 20.29
C LEU A 120 18.79 -13.20 21.63
N LEU A 121 17.60 -13.36 22.22
CA LEU A 121 17.43 -14.07 23.49
C LEU A 121 17.78 -15.56 23.34
N GLY A 122 17.34 -16.22 22.26
CA GLY A 122 17.66 -17.61 21.98
C GLY A 122 19.16 -17.85 21.76
N ASN A 123 19.92 -16.83 21.35
CA ASN A 123 21.38 -16.85 21.26
C ASN A 123 22.08 -16.42 22.55
N GLY A 124 21.36 -16.32 23.67
CA GLY A 124 21.93 -16.02 24.98
C GLY A 124 22.18 -14.53 25.28
N VAL A 125 21.72 -13.62 24.42
CA VAL A 125 21.79 -12.18 24.71
C VAL A 125 20.75 -11.86 25.80
N SER A 126 21.16 -11.20 26.89
CA SER A 126 20.22 -10.82 27.94
C SER A 126 19.20 -9.78 27.47
N LEU A 127 18.00 -9.75 28.10
CA LEU A 127 16.83 -9.00 27.63
C LEU A 127 17.08 -7.49 27.45
N LEU A 128 17.79 -6.84 28.38
CA LEU A 128 18.05 -5.38 28.31
C LEU A 128 18.92 -5.00 27.08
N PRO A 129 20.10 -5.60 26.85
CA PRO A 129 20.87 -5.36 25.63
C PRO A 129 20.12 -5.74 24.36
N ALA A 130 19.43 -6.89 24.35
CA ALA A 130 18.64 -7.33 23.20
C ALA A 130 17.56 -6.31 22.85
N LEU A 131 16.80 -5.81 23.80
CA LEU A 131 15.76 -4.81 23.58
C LEU A 131 16.33 -3.47 23.09
N THR A 132 17.54 -3.09 23.53
CA THR A 132 18.23 -1.89 23.04
C THR A 132 18.58 -2.04 21.54
N ILE A 133 19.14 -3.18 21.16
CA ILE A 133 19.45 -3.48 19.74
C ILE A 133 18.18 -3.47 18.89
N VAL A 134 17.13 -4.13 19.37
CA VAL A 134 15.87 -4.24 18.64
C VAL A 134 15.21 -2.88 18.43
N LYS A 135 15.24 -2.00 19.43
CA LYS A 135 14.74 -0.62 19.31
C LYS A 135 15.33 0.10 18.10
N ASP A 136 16.63 -0.08 17.85
CA ASP A 136 17.32 0.56 16.73
C ASP A 136 16.98 -0.06 15.38
N THR A 137 16.45 -1.28 15.36
CA THR A 137 16.03 -1.99 14.13
C THR A 137 14.57 -1.75 13.74
N VAL A 138 13.74 -1.26 14.69
CA VAL A 138 12.31 -0.95 14.44
C VAL A 138 12.21 0.30 13.59
N GLU A 139 11.63 0.17 12.40
CA GLU A 139 11.47 1.30 11.46
C GLU A 139 10.41 2.30 11.93
N ASN A 140 9.38 1.83 12.63
CA ASN A 140 8.31 2.69 13.13
C ASN A 140 8.76 3.46 14.38
N ARG A 141 9.00 4.77 14.24
CA ARG A 141 9.45 5.63 15.32
C ARG A 141 8.49 5.72 16.52
N ALA A 142 7.20 5.50 16.30
CA ALA A 142 6.24 5.50 17.41
C ALA A 142 6.41 4.23 18.27
N LEU A 143 6.61 3.08 17.62
CA LEU A 143 6.93 1.82 18.32
C LEU A 143 8.32 1.87 18.96
N ALA A 144 9.35 2.33 18.24
CA ALA A 144 10.69 2.48 18.78
C ALA A 144 10.71 3.40 20.01
N GLY A 145 10.03 4.55 19.96
CA GLY A 145 9.93 5.48 21.08
C GLY A 145 9.16 4.91 22.28
N SER A 146 8.19 4.03 22.07
CA SER A 146 7.49 3.37 23.17
C SER A 146 8.40 2.43 23.97
N LEU A 147 9.41 1.85 23.32
CA LEU A 147 10.38 0.96 23.97
C LEU A 147 11.31 1.69 24.96
N ASP A 148 11.47 3.01 24.88
CA ASP A 148 12.24 3.78 25.87
C ASP A 148 11.60 3.70 27.26
N GLY A 149 10.28 3.82 27.32
CA GLY A 149 9.54 3.64 28.57
C GLY A 149 9.59 2.21 29.10
N VAL A 150 9.52 1.22 28.20
CA VAL A 150 9.65 -0.20 28.57
C VAL A 150 11.04 -0.50 29.11
N LEU A 151 12.10 -0.01 28.44
CA LEU A 151 13.49 -0.16 28.91
C LEU A 151 13.74 0.48 30.29
N ALA A 152 13.19 1.68 30.52
CA ALA A 152 13.34 2.36 31.79
C ALA A 152 12.70 1.56 32.95
N ARG A 153 11.51 1.02 32.76
CA ARG A 153 10.79 0.19 33.73
C ARG A 153 11.45 -1.17 33.94
N LEU A 154 11.95 -1.77 32.89
CA LEU A 154 12.68 -3.03 32.96
C LEU A 154 13.98 -2.86 33.77
N LYS A 155 14.71 -1.73 33.61
CA LYS A 155 15.88 -1.36 34.43
C LYS A 155 15.51 -1.13 35.91
N ALA A 156 14.29 -0.68 36.18
CA ALA A 156 13.76 -0.50 37.53
C ALA A 156 13.26 -1.83 38.16
N GLY A 157 13.47 -2.98 37.52
CA GLY A 157 13.08 -4.29 38.03
C GLY A 157 11.62 -4.65 37.79
N GLN A 158 10.89 -3.88 36.99
CA GLN A 158 9.56 -4.27 36.53
C GLN A 158 9.69 -5.32 35.43
N GLY A 159 8.70 -6.20 35.30
CA GLY A 159 8.65 -7.16 34.22
C GLY A 159 8.60 -6.51 32.84
N PHE A 160 8.66 -7.32 31.78
CA PHE A 160 8.65 -6.85 30.40
C PHE A 160 7.23 -6.72 29.81
N ALA A 161 6.37 -7.70 30.07
CA ALA A 161 5.05 -7.78 29.44
C ALA A 161 4.12 -6.62 29.86
N ARG A 162 4.10 -6.27 31.15
CA ARG A 162 3.21 -5.22 31.65
C ARG A 162 3.52 -3.82 31.08
N PRO A 163 4.77 -3.34 31.08
CA PRO A 163 5.12 -2.09 30.42
C PRO A 163 4.82 -2.09 28.93
N LEU A 164 5.02 -3.22 28.24
CA LEU A 164 4.71 -3.37 26.83
C LEU A 164 3.20 -3.22 26.57
N MET A 165 2.36 -3.83 27.41
CA MET A 165 0.90 -3.73 27.34
C MET A 165 0.41 -2.28 27.52
N GLU A 166 1.00 -1.55 28.46
CA GLU A 166 0.61 -0.18 28.79
C GLU A 166 0.93 0.83 27.66
N THR A 167 1.80 0.48 26.70
CA THR A 167 2.04 1.31 25.52
C THR A 167 0.82 1.40 24.60
N GLY A 168 -0.06 0.40 24.62
CA GLY A 168 -1.24 0.30 23.75
C GLY A 168 -0.94 0.17 22.26
N LEU A 169 0.32 0.04 21.85
CA LEU A 169 0.76 0.01 20.44
C LEU A 169 0.95 -1.42 19.92
N TYR A 170 1.02 -2.40 20.82
CA TYR A 170 1.24 -3.79 20.46
C TYR A 170 -0.07 -4.56 20.47
N PRO A 171 -0.33 -5.46 19.50
CA PRO A 171 -1.53 -6.30 19.48
C PRO A 171 -1.65 -7.14 20.75
N LYS A 172 -2.88 -7.32 21.23
CA LYS A 172 -3.17 -8.02 22.48
C LYS A 172 -2.57 -9.43 22.52
N LEU A 173 -2.67 -10.17 21.41
CA LEU A 173 -2.11 -11.52 21.33
C LEU A 173 -0.60 -11.54 21.55
N ALA A 174 0.15 -10.60 20.95
CA ALA A 174 1.60 -10.48 21.14
C ALA A 174 1.94 -10.26 22.62
N VAL A 175 1.24 -9.32 23.27
CA VAL A 175 1.47 -9.00 24.69
C VAL A 175 1.14 -10.20 25.59
N HIS A 176 0.05 -10.92 25.32
CA HIS A 176 -0.29 -12.12 26.09
C HIS A 176 0.76 -13.22 25.94
N MET A 177 1.23 -13.47 24.71
CA MET A 177 2.30 -14.45 24.47
C MET A 177 3.61 -14.06 25.16
N VAL A 178 3.95 -12.77 25.15
CA VAL A 178 5.11 -12.23 25.89
C VAL A 178 4.94 -12.44 27.39
N ALA A 179 3.75 -12.20 27.95
CA ALA A 179 3.47 -12.42 29.37
C ALA A 179 3.66 -13.90 29.76
N VAL A 180 3.09 -14.82 28.98
CA VAL A 180 3.28 -16.26 29.19
C VAL A 180 4.75 -16.66 29.09
N GLY A 181 5.48 -16.10 28.10
CA GLY A 181 6.91 -16.34 27.94
C GLY A 181 7.73 -15.85 29.12
N GLU A 182 7.38 -14.69 29.67
CA GLU A 182 8.01 -14.11 30.86
C GLU A 182 7.77 -14.96 32.10
N GLU A 183 6.52 -15.37 32.34
CA GLU A 183 6.13 -16.19 33.50
C GLU A 183 6.74 -17.61 33.44
N THR A 184 6.88 -18.17 32.26
CA THR A 184 7.43 -19.53 32.07
C THR A 184 8.93 -19.58 31.86
N GLY A 185 9.60 -18.42 31.78
CA GLY A 185 11.03 -18.31 31.47
C GLY A 185 11.39 -18.71 30.02
N ARG A 186 10.41 -18.74 29.10
CA ARG A 186 10.55 -19.11 27.68
C ARG A 186 10.22 -17.95 26.76
N LEU A 187 10.71 -16.76 27.11
CA LEU A 187 10.40 -15.54 26.37
C LEU A 187 10.92 -15.60 24.92
N ASP A 188 12.08 -16.20 24.70
CA ASP A 188 12.69 -16.42 23.39
C ASP A 188 11.76 -17.19 22.44
N SER A 189 11.30 -18.36 22.90
CA SER A 189 10.44 -19.23 22.08
C SER A 189 9.06 -18.64 21.86
N MET A 190 8.49 -17.90 22.83
CA MET A 190 7.21 -17.23 22.69
C MET A 190 7.29 -16.05 21.72
N LEU A 191 8.38 -15.29 21.72
CA LEU A 191 8.62 -14.21 20.76
C LEU A 191 8.73 -14.76 19.32
N ILE A 192 9.44 -15.88 19.13
CA ILE A 192 9.50 -16.53 17.80
C ILE A 192 8.11 -16.95 17.34
N LYS A 193 7.28 -17.54 18.23
CA LYS A 193 5.90 -17.88 17.89
C LYS A 193 5.06 -16.65 17.55
N VAL A 194 5.21 -15.53 18.28
CA VAL A 194 4.56 -14.27 17.93
C VAL A 194 4.93 -13.84 16.52
N ALA A 195 6.22 -13.91 16.19
CA ALA A 195 6.69 -13.57 14.85
C ALA A 195 6.08 -14.48 13.77
N ASP A 196 6.06 -15.80 14.00
CA ASP A 196 5.48 -16.77 13.05
C ASP A 196 4.00 -16.53 12.79
N VAL A 197 3.21 -16.28 13.85
CA VAL A 197 1.78 -15.99 13.74
C VAL A 197 1.54 -14.73 12.92
N TYR A 198 2.25 -13.63 13.22
CA TYR A 198 2.03 -12.39 12.50
C TYR A 198 2.62 -12.40 11.08
N ASP A 199 3.72 -13.09 10.82
CA ASP A 199 4.21 -13.32 9.47
C ASP A 199 3.18 -14.08 8.62
N GLN A 200 2.50 -15.07 9.19
CA GLN A 200 1.44 -15.81 8.51
C GLN A 200 0.20 -14.95 8.27
N GLU A 201 -0.23 -14.14 9.25
CA GLU A 201 -1.35 -13.21 9.10
C GLU A 201 -1.06 -12.15 8.02
N VAL A 202 0.14 -11.57 8.02
CA VAL A 202 0.59 -10.60 7.02
C VAL A 202 0.59 -11.22 5.63
N ASN A 203 1.16 -12.42 5.47
CA ASN A 203 1.17 -13.13 4.19
C ASN A 203 -0.26 -13.40 3.69
N THR A 204 -1.16 -13.79 4.58
CA THR A 204 -2.56 -14.04 4.24
C THR A 204 -3.28 -12.77 3.83
N ALA A 205 -3.07 -11.67 4.55
CA ALA A 205 -3.65 -10.37 4.23
C ALA A 205 -3.15 -9.84 2.88
N LEU A 206 -1.85 -9.96 2.62
CA LEU A 206 -1.24 -9.59 1.33
C LEU A 206 -1.82 -10.42 0.17
N LYS A 207 -1.92 -11.74 0.32
CA LYS A 207 -2.52 -12.62 -0.71
C LYS A 207 -3.96 -12.24 -1.00
N ARG A 208 -4.77 -11.92 0.03
CA ARG A 208 -6.16 -11.46 -0.17
C ARG A 208 -6.23 -10.12 -0.88
N ALA A 209 -5.40 -9.16 -0.47
CA ALA A 209 -5.35 -7.84 -1.12
C ALA A 209 -4.96 -7.94 -2.60
N LEU A 210 -3.94 -8.75 -2.92
CA LEU A 210 -3.50 -9.00 -4.30
C LEU A 210 -4.56 -9.75 -5.11
N GLY A 211 -5.25 -10.72 -4.50
CA GLY A 211 -6.34 -11.45 -5.17
C GLY A 211 -7.56 -10.59 -5.49
N LEU A 212 -7.83 -9.53 -4.70
CA LEU A 212 -8.88 -8.56 -5.00
C LEU A 212 -8.47 -7.53 -6.07
N LEU A 213 -7.16 -7.31 -6.24
CA LEU A 213 -6.65 -6.34 -7.19
C LEU A 213 -6.94 -6.75 -8.64
N GLU A 214 -6.86 -8.03 -8.96
CA GLU A 214 -7.13 -8.56 -10.30
C GLU A 214 -8.57 -8.30 -10.77
N PRO A 215 -9.64 -8.69 -10.04
CA PRO A 215 -11.00 -8.37 -10.43
C PRO A 215 -11.26 -6.87 -10.57
N VAL A 216 -10.70 -6.06 -9.68
CA VAL A 216 -10.84 -4.59 -9.73
C VAL A 216 -10.20 -4.02 -10.99
N LEU A 217 -9.01 -4.50 -11.36
CA LEU A 217 -8.33 -4.07 -12.59
C LEU A 217 -9.11 -4.47 -13.84
N ILE A 218 -9.60 -5.71 -13.90
CA ILE A 218 -10.40 -6.20 -15.04
C ILE A 218 -11.69 -5.38 -15.19
N LEU A 219 -12.42 -5.16 -14.09
CA LEU A 219 -13.64 -4.34 -14.10
C LEU A 219 -13.36 -2.90 -14.52
N THR A 220 -12.30 -2.30 -13.98
CA THR A 220 -11.90 -0.93 -14.34
C THR A 220 -11.58 -0.84 -15.85
N LEU A 221 -10.80 -1.79 -16.35
CA LEU A 221 -10.46 -1.83 -17.78
C LEU A 221 -11.71 -2.04 -18.65
N ALA A 222 -12.60 -2.95 -18.25
CA ALA A 222 -13.85 -3.19 -18.96
C ALA A 222 -14.75 -1.94 -19.02
N VAL A 223 -14.85 -1.19 -17.90
CA VAL A 223 -15.62 0.07 -17.85
C VAL A 223 -14.97 1.14 -18.72
N VAL A 224 -13.65 1.29 -18.68
CA VAL A 224 -12.94 2.30 -19.48
C VAL A 224 -13.04 1.97 -20.97
N VAL A 225 -12.68 0.77 -21.38
CA VAL A 225 -12.71 0.34 -22.79
C VAL A 225 -14.14 0.30 -23.30
N GLY A 226 -15.07 -0.27 -22.51
CA GLY A 226 -16.48 -0.31 -22.84
C GLY A 226 -17.09 1.09 -22.99
N GLY A 227 -16.72 2.03 -22.10
CA GLY A 227 -17.12 3.43 -22.20
C GLY A 227 -16.62 4.12 -23.48
N ILE A 228 -15.36 3.88 -23.85
CA ILE A 228 -14.80 4.39 -25.10
C ILE A 228 -15.57 3.82 -26.31
N ILE A 229 -15.76 2.51 -26.37
CA ILE A 229 -16.48 1.85 -27.46
C ILE A 229 -17.92 2.34 -27.51
N PHE A 230 -18.61 2.42 -26.38
CA PHE A 230 -19.99 2.93 -26.31
C PHE A 230 -20.09 4.37 -26.85
N SER A 231 -19.16 5.24 -26.42
CA SER A 231 -19.09 6.62 -26.92
C SER A 231 -18.90 6.69 -28.43
N LEU A 232 -18.00 5.88 -28.99
CA LEU A 232 -17.78 5.82 -30.43
C LEU A 232 -18.98 5.24 -31.20
N MET A 233 -19.61 4.21 -30.65
CA MET A 233 -20.81 3.60 -31.28
C MET A 233 -22.01 4.52 -31.26
N SER A 234 -22.23 5.24 -30.14
CA SER A 234 -23.31 6.23 -30.06
C SER A 234 -23.13 7.36 -31.09
N ALA A 235 -21.87 7.74 -31.32
CA ALA A 235 -21.55 8.69 -32.36
C ALA A 235 -21.87 8.15 -33.75
N LEU A 236 -21.48 6.89 -34.06
CA LEU A 236 -21.80 6.27 -35.36
C LEU A 236 -23.31 6.11 -35.61
N LEU A 237 -24.09 5.72 -34.60
CA LEU A 237 -25.54 5.61 -34.69
C LEU A 237 -26.18 6.96 -35.00
N GLY A 238 -25.71 8.04 -34.39
CA GLY A 238 -26.16 9.42 -34.70
C GLY A 238 -25.86 9.85 -36.15
N LEU A 239 -24.91 9.19 -36.87
CA LEU A 239 -24.70 9.41 -38.29
C LEU A 239 -25.75 8.70 -39.16
N THR A 240 -26.28 7.58 -38.70
CA THR A 240 -27.21 6.74 -39.51
C THR A 240 -28.67 7.14 -39.36
N GLU A 241 -29.10 7.71 -38.23
CA GLU A 241 -30.50 8.09 -37.97
C GLU A 241 -31.03 9.27 -38.81
N PHE A 242 -30.18 9.96 -39.56
CA PHE A 242 -30.59 11.12 -40.38
C PHE A 242 -30.51 10.89 -41.89
N ASN A 243 -30.41 9.63 -42.34
CA ASN A 243 -30.39 9.28 -43.77
C ASN A 243 -31.71 8.67 -44.23
N VAL A 244 -32.83 8.94 -43.52
CA VAL A 244 -34.18 8.59 -43.95
C VAL A 244 -35.00 9.83 -44.24
#